data_49047b503ae0e70f516212c5a64c359b
#
_entry.id   49047b503ae0e70f516212c5a64c359b
#
_cell.length_a   1.000
_cell.length_b   1.000
_cell.length_c   1.000
_cell.angle_alpha   90.00
_cell.angle_beta   90.00
_cell.angle_gamma   90.00
#
_symmetry.space_group_name_H-M   'P 1'
#
loop_
_entity.id
_entity.type
_entity.pdbx_description
1 polymer ?
#
loop_
_entity_poly.entity_id
_entity_poly.type
_entity_poly.pdbx_seq_one_letter_code
_entity_poly.pdbx_strand_id
1 'polypeptide(L)'
;AEIGWTDVTKLAADRRTLNLSDQLYRSIGSISANVAEGFSRGSRRDRARFYEYAHGSAREARDWYYKGRHVLDAEVVDHRLRLYSEIVRLLLTMIPEQRGASLSEPGPVYEVDPLNLFNNVPLS
;
A
#
# COMPACT_ATOMS: atom_id res chain seq x y z
N ALA A 1 4.21 7.72 8.82
CA ALA A 1 3.39 8.48 9.76
C ALA A 1 3.46 9.98 9.50
N GLU A 2 4.61 10.62 9.66
CA GLU A 2 4.72 12.08 9.44
C GLU A 2 4.49 12.49 7.99
N ILE A 3 4.97 11.69 7.06
CA ILE A 3 4.77 11.93 5.62
C ILE A 3 3.27 11.93 5.29
N GLY A 4 2.55 10.93 5.78
CA GLY A 4 1.11 10.84 5.57
C GLY A 4 0.37 12.00 6.19
N TRP A 5 0.76 12.42 7.40
CA TRP A 5 0.14 13.55 8.08
C TRP A 5 0.33 14.86 7.28
N THR A 6 1.51 15.11 6.78
CA THR A 6 1.80 16.30 5.97
C THR A 6 0.96 16.30 4.69
N ASP A 7 0.90 15.16 4.02
CA ASP A 7 0.15 15.03 2.77
C ASP A 7 -1.35 15.22 2.98
N VAL A 8 -1.93 14.59 4.00
CA VAL A 8 -3.38 14.74 4.27
C VAL A 8 -3.72 16.13 4.76
N THR A 9 -2.83 16.80 5.46
CA THR A 9 -3.03 18.19 5.88
C THR A 9 -3.15 19.10 4.65
N LYS A 10 -2.29 18.91 3.67
CA LYS A 10 -2.34 19.67 2.43
C LYS A 10 -3.61 19.38 1.62
N LEU A 11 -4.00 18.12 1.54
CA LEU A 11 -5.23 17.70 0.86
C LEU A 11 -6.48 18.24 1.58
N ALA A 12 -6.48 18.28 2.90
CA ALA A 12 -7.61 18.79 3.69
C ALA A 12 -7.78 20.30 3.58
N ALA A 13 -6.75 21.02 3.18
CA ALA A 13 -6.83 22.47 2.97
C ALA A 13 -7.60 22.86 1.70
N ASP A 14 -7.82 21.93 0.79
CA ASP A 14 -8.63 22.13 -0.42
C ASP A 14 -9.96 21.42 -0.26
N ARG A 15 -11.06 22.15 -0.46
CA ARG A 15 -12.42 21.59 -0.28
C ARG A 15 -12.69 20.40 -1.19
N ARG A 16 -12.08 20.38 -2.37
CA ARG A 16 -12.28 19.30 -3.35
C ARG A 16 -11.66 17.98 -2.92
N THR A 17 -10.63 18.03 -2.06
CA THR A 17 -9.92 16.86 -1.57
C THR A 17 -10.07 16.62 -0.08
N LEU A 18 -11.01 17.29 0.57
CA LEU A 18 -11.25 17.13 2.01
C LEU A 18 -11.67 15.70 2.37
N ASN A 19 -12.67 15.14 1.69
CA ASN A 19 -13.08 13.75 1.90
C ASN A 19 -11.99 12.75 1.52
N LEU A 20 -11.27 13.04 0.45
CA LEU A 20 -10.16 12.22 0.01
C LEU A 20 -9.07 12.15 1.08
N SER A 21 -8.78 13.27 1.76
CA SER A 21 -7.78 13.31 2.82
C SER A 21 -8.13 12.35 3.96
N ASP A 22 -9.39 12.27 4.35
CA ASP A 22 -9.85 11.33 5.38
C ASP A 22 -9.69 9.88 4.94
N GLN A 23 -10.08 9.56 3.72
CA GLN A 23 -9.94 8.22 3.17
C GLN A 23 -8.48 7.79 3.05
N LEU A 24 -7.63 8.71 2.60
CA LEU A 24 -6.19 8.46 2.50
C LEU A 24 -5.59 8.18 3.88
N TYR A 25 -5.91 9.01 4.86
CA TYR A 25 -5.37 8.84 6.22
C TYR A 25 -5.80 7.50 6.83
N ARG A 26 -7.04 7.11 6.64
CA ARG A 26 -7.55 5.80 7.09
C ARG A 26 -6.82 4.64 6.41
N SER A 27 -6.63 4.74 5.09
CA SER A 27 -5.93 3.71 4.33
C SER A 27 -4.49 3.54 4.81
N ILE A 28 -3.77 4.63 5.02
CA ILE A 28 -2.40 4.60 5.54
C ILE A 28 -2.35 3.94 6.91
N GLY A 29 -3.21 4.36 7.83
CA GLY A 29 -3.27 3.79 9.18
C GLY A 29 -3.64 2.32 9.18
N SER A 30 -4.52 1.90 8.28
CA SER A 30 -4.96 0.52 8.13
C SER A 30 -3.83 -0.40 7.67
N ILE A 31 -2.89 0.07 6.85
CA ILE A 31 -1.74 -0.74 6.42
C ILE A 31 -0.94 -1.19 7.64
N SER A 32 -0.47 -0.24 8.42
CA SER A 32 0.38 -0.54 9.58
C SER A 32 -0.36 -1.34 10.64
N ALA A 33 -1.64 -1.02 10.89
CA ALA A 33 -2.46 -1.75 11.84
C ALA A 33 -2.63 -3.22 11.45
N ASN A 34 -2.89 -3.50 10.18
CA ASN A 34 -3.07 -4.88 9.71
C ASN A 34 -1.76 -5.66 9.64
N VAL A 35 -0.65 -5.02 9.28
CA VAL A 35 0.66 -5.66 9.33
C VAL A 35 1.01 -6.04 10.76
N ALA A 36 0.84 -5.14 11.72
CA ALA A 36 1.11 -5.41 13.13
C ALA A 36 0.21 -6.51 13.68
N GLU A 37 -1.07 -6.47 13.35
CA GLU A 37 -2.03 -7.50 13.76
C GLU A 37 -1.67 -8.87 13.20
N GLY A 38 -1.34 -8.92 11.91
CA GLY A 38 -0.91 -10.17 11.26
C GLY A 38 0.36 -10.73 11.88
N PHE A 39 1.33 -9.88 12.18
CA PHE A 39 2.58 -10.29 12.80
C PHE A 39 2.35 -10.91 14.18
N SER A 40 1.36 -10.44 14.93
CA SER A 40 1.04 -10.93 16.27
C SER A 40 0.26 -12.25 16.27
N ARG A 41 -0.30 -12.68 15.14
CA ARG A 41 -1.13 -13.89 15.06
C ARG A 41 -0.29 -15.16 15.12
N GLY A 42 -0.84 -16.18 15.80
CA GLY A 42 -0.15 -17.46 16.00
C GLY A 42 -0.23 -18.38 14.78
N SER A 43 -1.20 -18.25 13.91
CA SER A 43 -1.35 -19.12 12.75
C SER A 43 -0.95 -18.41 11.47
N ARG A 44 -0.34 -19.17 10.55
CA ARG A 44 0.04 -18.64 9.22
C ARG A 44 -1.19 -18.21 8.41
N ARG A 45 -2.28 -18.92 8.55
CA ARG A 45 -3.52 -18.58 7.86
C ARG A 45 -4.06 -17.23 8.28
N ASP A 46 -4.05 -16.94 9.58
CA ASP A 46 -4.49 -15.65 10.10
C ASP A 46 -3.53 -14.53 9.71
N ARG A 47 -2.23 -14.78 9.74
CA ARG A 47 -1.24 -13.82 9.27
C ARG A 47 -1.48 -13.45 7.82
N ALA A 48 -1.69 -14.43 6.95
CA ALA A 48 -1.97 -14.20 5.54
C ALA A 48 -3.21 -13.33 5.36
N ARG A 49 -4.26 -13.57 6.12
CA ARG A 49 -5.50 -12.81 6.05
C ARG A 49 -5.27 -11.32 6.38
N PHE A 50 -4.54 -11.04 7.47
CA PHE A 50 -4.25 -9.65 7.84
C PHE A 50 -3.32 -8.96 6.84
N TYR A 51 -2.37 -9.70 6.27
CA TYR A 51 -1.51 -9.16 5.21
C TYR A 51 -2.31 -8.88 3.93
N GLU A 52 -3.34 -9.66 3.63
CA GLU A 52 -4.25 -9.35 2.54
C GLU A 52 -5.04 -8.06 2.79
N TYR A 53 -5.48 -7.83 4.02
CA TYR A 53 -6.12 -6.56 4.40
C TYR A 53 -5.15 -5.38 4.24
N ALA A 54 -3.92 -5.54 4.70
CA ALA A 54 -2.89 -4.52 4.53
C ALA A 54 -2.62 -4.23 3.05
N HIS A 55 -2.57 -5.27 2.23
CA HIS A 55 -2.39 -5.15 0.78
C HIS A 55 -3.52 -4.33 0.15
N GLY A 56 -4.77 -4.62 0.50
CA GLY A 56 -5.91 -3.85 0.03
C GLY A 56 -5.82 -2.38 0.43
N SER A 57 -5.44 -2.13 1.68
CA SER A 57 -5.27 -0.76 2.18
C SER A 57 -4.15 -0.01 1.48
N ALA A 58 -3.05 -0.68 1.17
CA ALA A 58 -1.93 -0.08 0.43
C ALA A 58 -2.34 0.30 -1.00
N ARG A 59 -3.12 -0.54 -1.66
CA ARG A 59 -3.68 -0.24 -2.98
C ARG A 59 -4.62 0.96 -2.92
N GLU A 60 -5.47 1.03 -1.90
CA GLU A 60 -6.36 2.17 -1.70
C GLU A 60 -5.57 3.46 -1.47
N ALA A 61 -4.55 3.42 -0.61
CA ALA A 61 -3.71 4.59 -0.35
C ALA A 61 -3.06 5.10 -1.63
N ARG A 62 -2.52 4.20 -2.44
CA ARG A 62 -1.94 4.53 -3.74
C ARG A 62 -2.95 5.20 -4.66
N ASP A 63 -4.16 4.67 -4.72
CA ASP A 63 -5.24 5.23 -5.55
C ASP A 63 -5.66 6.62 -5.07
N TRP A 64 -5.77 6.82 -3.76
CA TRP A 64 -6.09 8.14 -3.21
C TRP A 64 -5.00 9.17 -3.49
N TYR A 65 -3.73 8.81 -3.44
CA TYR A 65 -2.65 9.70 -3.84
C TYR A 65 -2.78 10.11 -5.31
N TYR A 66 -3.07 9.17 -6.17
CA TYR A 66 -3.27 9.47 -7.58
C TYR A 66 -4.45 10.42 -7.79
N LYS A 67 -5.55 10.19 -7.10
CA LYS A 67 -6.74 11.06 -7.17
C LYS A 67 -6.47 12.45 -6.61
N GLY A 68 -5.57 12.58 -5.66
CA GLY A 68 -5.16 13.86 -5.07
C GLY A 68 -4.04 14.58 -5.80
N ARG A 69 -3.59 14.07 -6.93
CA ARG A 69 -2.39 14.57 -7.63
C ARG A 69 -2.44 16.03 -8.06
N HIS A 70 -3.64 16.59 -8.20
CA HIS A 70 -3.78 18.00 -8.62
C HIS A 70 -3.53 18.99 -7.48
N VAL A 71 -3.55 18.53 -6.24
CA VAL A 71 -3.36 19.35 -5.04
C VAL A 71 -1.95 19.18 -4.47
N LEU A 72 -1.38 17.99 -4.61
CA LEU A 72 -0.02 17.67 -4.15
C LEU A 72 1.00 18.02 -5.24
N ASP A 73 2.24 18.30 -4.81
CA ASP A 73 3.33 18.51 -5.74
C ASP A 73 3.61 17.23 -6.54
N ALA A 74 3.95 17.37 -7.82
CA ALA A 74 4.19 16.23 -8.71
C ALA A 74 5.30 15.31 -8.19
N GLU A 75 6.35 15.85 -7.59
CA GLU A 75 7.43 15.06 -6.99
C GLU A 75 6.94 14.24 -5.79
N VAL A 76 6.05 14.80 -4.99
CA VAL A 76 5.45 14.12 -3.85
C VAL A 76 4.59 12.96 -4.35
N VAL A 77 3.74 13.21 -5.33
CA VAL A 77 2.88 12.16 -5.90
C VAL A 77 3.72 11.03 -6.48
N ASP A 78 4.74 11.34 -7.26
CA ASP A 78 5.64 10.33 -7.83
C ASP A 78 6.28 9.48 -6.75
N HIS A 79 6.82 10.10 -5.71
CA HIS A 79 7.43 9.39 -4.58
C HIS A 79 6.43 8.47 -3.89
N ARG A 80 5.22 8.94 -3.60
CA ARG A 80 4.21 8.16 -2.88
C ARG A 80 3.68 7.00 -3.72
N LEU A 81 3.44 7.22 -5.01
CA LEU A 81 3.01 6.13 -5.89
C LEU A 81 4.05 5.01 -5.95
N ARG A 82 5.33 5.35 -6.00
CA ARG A 82 6.42 4.38 -5.94
C ARG A 82 6.47 3.67 -4.59
N LEU A 83 6.36 4.41 -3.50
CA LEU A 83 6.39 3.88 -2.15
C LEU A 83 5.28 2.85 -1.92
N TYR A 84 4.04 3.21 -2.24
CA TYR A 84 2.91 2.31 -2.01
C TYR A 84 2.89 1.14 -3.00
N SER A 85 3.40 1.32 -4.20
CA SER A 85 3.61 0.21 -5.13
C SER A 85 4.62 -0.80 -4.59
N GLU A 86 5.69 -0.33 -3.94
CA GLU A 86 6.66 -1.21 -3.30
C GLU A 86 6.04 -1.95 -2.09
N ILE A 87 5.25 -1.27 -1.29
CA ILE A 87 4.54 -1.90 -0.16
C ILE A 87 3.59 -2.98 -0.67
N VAL A 88 2.82 -2.69 -1.72
CA VAL A 88 1.93 -3.68 -2.37
C VAL A 88 2.73 -4.90 -2.81
N ARG A 89 3.86 -4.70 -3.45
CA ARG A 89 4.73 -5.79 -3.91
C ARG A 89 5.25 -6.64 -2.75
N LEU A 90 5.75 -6.01 -1.70
CA LEU A 90 6.25 -6.73 -0.53
C LEU A 90 5.17 -7.58 0.11
N LEU A 91 3.97 -7.05 0.26
CA LEU A 91 2.85 -7.80 0.82
C LEU A 91 2.45 -8.98 -0.08
N LEU A 92 2.52 -8.82 -1.40
CA LEU A 92 2.26 -9.91 -2.34
C LEU A 92 3.26 -11.06 -2.20
N THR A 93 4.50 -10.79 -1.78
CA THR A 93 5.46 -11.85 -1.50
C THR A 93 5.25 -12.49 -0.13
N MET A 94 4.82 -11.73 0.86
CA MET A 94 4.60 -12.20 2.23
C MET A 94 3.37 -13.12 2.36
N ILE A 95 2.32 -12.86 1.61
CA ILE A 95 1.07 -13.60 1.69
C ILE A 95 1.25 -15.08 1.34
N PRO A 96 1.84 -15.47 0.21
CA PRO A 96 2.08 -16.87 -0.13
C PRO A 96 2.96 -17.60 0.89
N GLU A 97 3.96 -16.94 1.43
CA GLU A 97 4.83 -17.52 2.48
C GLU A 97 4.03 -17.93 3.71
N GLN A 98 3.05 -17.12 4.12
CA GLN A 98 2.21 -17.42 5.26
C GLN A 98 1.18 -18.50 4.97
N ARG A 99 0.77 -18.67 3.72
CA ARG A 99 -0.19 -19.72 3.34
C ARG A 99 0.43 -21.11 3.27
N GLY A 100 1.74 -21.24 3.29
CA GLY A 100 2.44 -22.53 3.41
C GLY A 100 2.22 -23.51 2.26
N ALA A 101 0.98 -23.85 1.99
CA ALA A 101 0.61 -24.80 0.94
C ALA A 101 1.06 -24.39 -0.45
N SER A 102 1.19 -23.11 -0.69
CA SER A 102 1.69 -22.57 -1.96
C SER A 102 3.19 -22.81 -2.13
N LEU A 103 3.90 -23.18 -1.08
CA LEU A 103 5.35 -23.40 -1.10
C LEU A 103 5.74 -24.75 -1.65
N SER A 104 4.82 -25.71 -1.71
CA SER A 104 5.10 -27.05 -2.23
C SER A 104 4.88 -27.17 -3.73
N GLU A 105 4.21 -26.24 -4.34
CA GLU A 105 4.06 -26.17 -5.79
C GLU A 105 5.00 -25.11 -6.34
N PRO A 106 5.79 -25.44 -7.39
CA PRO A 106 6.53 -24.41 -8.09
C PRO A 106 5.49 -23.54 -8.83
N GLY A 107 4.87 -22.66 -8.08
CA GLY A 107 4.11 -21.58 -8.65
C GLY A 107 5.04 -20.74 -9.53
N PRO A 108 4.50 -19.98 -10.46
CA PRO A 108 5.34 -19.07 -11.24
C PRO A 108 6.14 -18.24 -10.24
N VAL A 109 7.44 -18.36 -10.33
CA VAL A 109 8.34 -17.48 -9.61
C VAL A 109 8.07 -16.09 -10.18
N TYR A 110 7.27 -15.34 -9.48
CA TYR A 110 7.20 -13.93 -9.77
C TYR A 110 8.51 -13.32 -9.32
N GLU A 111 9.52 -13.45 -10.16
CA GLU A 111 10.65 -12.55 -10.05
C GLU A 111 10.13 -11.17 -10.38
N VAL A 112 9.62 -10.54 -9.36
CA VAL A 112 9.23 -9.17 -9.51
C VAL A 112 10.51 -8.36 -9.37
N ASP A 113 11.08 -8.00 -10.49
CA ASP A 113 12.14 -7.02 -10.53
C ASP A 113 11.58 -5.72 -9.94
N PRO A 114 12.13 -5.24 -8.80
CA PRO A 114 11.67 -3.99 -8.19
C PRO A 114 11.68 -2.82 -9.18
N LEU A 115 12.61 -2.81 -10.11
CA LEU A 115 12.73 -1.76 -11.12
C LEU A 115 11.57 -1.80 -12.12
N ASN A 116 11.10 -2.98 -12.49
CA ASN A 116 9.95 -3.11 -13.39
C ASN A 116 8.64 -2.67 -12.74
N LEU A 117 8.49 -2.86 -11.44
CA LEU A 117 7.33 -2.37 -10.72
C LEU A 117 7.25 -0.86 -10.69
N PHE A 118 8.38 -0.19 -10.46
CA PHE A 118 8.44 1.26 -10.50
C PHE A 118 8.17 1.80 -11.90
N ASN A 119 8.61 1.09 -12.93
CA ASN A 119 8.41 1.50 -14.31
C ASN A 119 6.96 1.32 -14.79
N ASN A 120 6.21 0.43 -14.14
CA ASN A 120 4.82 0.13 -14.51
C ASN A 120 3.78 0.90 -13.72
N VAL A 121 4.21 1.79 -12.80
CA VAL A 121 3.29 2.66 -12.09
C VAL A 121 2.90 3.81 -13.00
N PRO A 122 1.61 4.00 -13.30
CA PRO A 122 1.19 5.16 -14.08
C PRO A 122 1.48 6.44 -13.27
N LEU A 123 2.34 7.25 -13.81
CA LEU A 123 2.85 8.48 -13.19
C LEU A 123 2.17 9.75 -13.70
N SER A 124 1.09 9.64 -14.36
CA SER A 124 0.38 10.81 -14.88
C SER A 124 -0.65 11.36 -13.93
#